data_3cfe2ad943e8d1857c492af350ad4db3
#
_entry.id   3cfe2ad943e8d1857c492af350ad4db3
#
_cell.length_a   1.000
_cell.length_b   1.000
_cell.length_c   1.000
_cell.angle_alpha   90.00
_cell.angle_beta   90.00
_cell.angle_gamma   90.00
#
_symmetry.space_group_name_H-M   'P 1'
#
loop_
_entity.id
_entity.type
_entity.pdbx_description
1 polymer ?
#
loop_
_entity_poly.entity_id
_entity_poly.type
_entity_poly.pdbx_seq_one_letter_code
_entity_poly.pdbx_strand_id
1 'polypeptide(L)'
;MIDPEIDHRRIVSGDRSALTGASDTLADVGHDLDDARGRIHDAAATTDWSGPGAVGFQARIVQLANGVSVNRSALARARGALDVAATAYGTAVQHADHYISFWRNRPGDLVPVVEQLLAMVVRTRLVEVGATYGQQLTAVAAVIKGEDVDLDSLDEETREWVEQGLEKNKEWAGESGSTFGPLIPNTLATGDDRGLIPQGLAYDPRTGTYVMSYYTPDGRSTLALVDSVTGQEIGDVDLAGVHDPYADPPAPGPSHAGGVSVHGDQVIVVDKGTIYTYSMSDIRGRSNGGSVNATSVQEGVSGGSYSAVHDGRLYLGDYGADKLHVYEMGPSGWQPVLDASGKPEVHDTPDKSQGLVVRDGEFVFSTSPNRFDDGSLVVQDRDSGERSDPYPLPTMAEGVVEVDGNLVTTFESTAAKYSDDGSDWGWVPGVPDDDDLWANPYLAVTPLAALGLSADFEVQPGTLREASHALDKPSGQLSAASSTVRGVRVEAADLGEVPGAAVFAAAVTTLLGAASDSLRSGSKAVALASDNLMDSARDYQRTDGVVGGAFRGLTP
;
A
#
# COMPACT_ATOMS: atom_id res chain seq x y z
N MET A 1 -41.24 -2.38 36.40
CA MET A 1 -41.63 -1.37 35.38
C MET A 1 -40.46 -1.31 34.40
N ILE A 2 -40.70 -1.38 33.13
CA ILE A 2 -39.65 -1.22 32.11
C ILE A 2 -39.29 0.28 32.04
N ASP A 3 -38.01 0.60 32.22
CA ASP A 3 -37.53 1.98 32.23
C ASP A 3 -36.53 2.18 31.07
N PRO A 4 -36.95 2.80 29.94
CA PRO A 4 -36.10 3.06 28.79
C PRO A 4 -34.89 3.99 29.09
N GLU A 5 -34.94 4.78 30.16
CA GLU A 5 -33.85 5.66 30.57
C GLU A 5 -32.55 4.87 30.93
N ILE A 6 -32.71 3.61 31.37
CA ILE A 6 -31.56 2.76 31.71
C ILE A 6 -30.78 2.42 30.42
N ASP A 7 -31.48 1.97 29.38
CA ASP A 7 -30.85 1.59 28.11
C ASP A 7 -30.27 2.83 27.38
N HIS A 8 -30.97 3.98 27.44
CA HIS A 8 -30.45 5.24 26.93
C HIS A 8 -29.14 5.63 27.62
N ARG A 9 -29.11 5.66 28.97
CA ARG A 9 -27.91 6.01 29.72
C ARG A 9 -26.71 5.13 29.40
N ARG A 10 -26.92 3.83 29.18
CA ARG A 10 -25.85 2.90 28.78
C ARG A 10 -25.22 3.29 27.44
N ILE A 11 -26.01 3.66 26.45
CA ILE A 11 -25.51 4.07 25.15
C ILE A 11 -24.73 5.39 25.25
N VAL A 12 -25.30 6.39 25.95
CA VAL A 12 -24.74 7.76 25.98
C VAL A 12 -23.69 7.97 27.07
N SER A 13 -23.30 6.93 27.79
CA SER A 13 -22.31 7.02 28.89
C SER A 13 -20.85 7.16 28.44
N GLY A 14 -20.58 6.99 27.14
CA GLY A 14 -19.22 7.09 26.59
C GLY A 14 -18.71 8.53 26.47
N ASP A 15 -17.45 8.64 26.07
CA ASP A 15 -16.77 9.92 25.85
C ASP A 15 -16.17 10.00 24.45
N ARG A 16 -16.90 10.64 23.54
CA ARG A 16 -16.42 10.87 22.16
C ARG A 16 -15.12 11.66 22.12
N SER A 17 -14.91 12.58 23.08
CA SER A 17 -13.71 13.43 23.10
C SER A 17 -12.46 12.63 23.45
N ALA A 18 -12.57 11.58 24.25
CA ALA A 18 -11.49 10.65 24.54
C ALA A 18 -11.04 9.92 23.27
N LEU A 19 -12.01 9.45 22.44
CA LEU A 19 -11.73 8.75 21.18
C LEU A 19 -11.05 9.69 20.16
N THR A 20 -11.58 10.89 19.96
CA THR A 20 -10.99 11.87 19.02
C THR A 20 -9.64 12.37 19.51
N GLY A 21 -9.44 12.61 20.79
CA GLY A 21 -8.15 13.00 21.36
C GLY A 21 -7.09 11.91 21.23
N ALA A 22 -7.47 10.64 21.34
CA ALA A 22 -6.58 9.53 21.06
C ALA A 22 -6.20 9.48 19.56
N SER A 23 -7.19 9.65 18.66
CA SER A 23 -6.96 9.72 17.20
C SER A 23 -6.00 10.85 16.83
N ASP A 24 -6.21 12.06 17.35
CA ASP A 24 -5.36 13.23 17.09
C ASP A 24 -3.92 12.98 17.56
N THR A 25 -3.75 12.38 18.75
CA THR A 25 -2.42 12.02 19.28
C THR A 25 -1.69 11.04 18.35
N LEU A 26 -2.40 10.05 17.79
CA LEU A 26 -1.80 9.11 16.84
C LEU A 26 -1.47 9.77 15.51
N ALA A 27 -2.23 10.78 15.08
CA ALA A 27 -1.91 11.57 13.89
C ALA A 27 -0.58 12.33 14.07
N ASP A 28 -0.41 13.01 15.21
CA ASP A 28 0.82 13.74 15.52
C ASP A 28 2.04 12.81 15.54
N VAL A 29 1.91 11.65 16.19
CA VAL A 29 2.98 10.63 16.16
C VAL A 29 3.25 10.14 14.75
N GLY A 30 2.22 9.98 13.91
CA GLY A 30 2.37 9.62 12.50
C GLY A 30 3.26 10.62 11.73
N HIS A 31 3.06 11.92 11.94
CA HIS A 31 3.91 12.97 11.34
C HIS A 31 5.36 12.92 11.85
N ASP A 32 5.56 12.66 13.14
CA ASP A 32 6.90 12.50 13.70
C ASP A 32 7.64 11.29 13.10
N LEU A 33 6.91 10.21 12.80
CA LEU A 33 7.46 9.02 12.15
C LEU A 33 7.81 9.28 10.68
N ASP A 34 7.02 10.07 9.95
CA ASP A 34 7.35 10.49 8.58
C ASP A 34 8.63 11.32 8.54
N ASP A 35 8.80 12.28 9.47
CA ASP A 35 10.04 13.06 9.58
C ASP A 35 11.24 12.17 9.96
N ALA A 36 11.05 11.22 10.88
CA ALA A 36 12.10 10.28 11.26
C ALA A 36 12.50 9.38 10.08
N ARG A 37 11.54 8.87 9.32
CA ARG A 37 11.78 8.06 8.11
C ARG A 37 12.53 8.85 7.06
N GLY A 38 12.09 10.09 6.75
CA GLY A 38 12.78 10.96 5.80
C GLY A 38 14.24 11.17 6.18
N ARG A 39 14.54 11.43 7.46
CA ARG A 39 15.92 11.59 7.95
C ARG A 39 16.75 10.32 7.89
N ILE A 40 16.14 9.15 8.09
CA ILE A 40 16.82 7.86 7.90
C ILE A 40 17.22 7.71 6.43
N HIS A 41 16.34 8.07 5.49
CA HIS A 41 16.68 8.09 4.06
C HIS A 41 17.76 9.11 3.72
N ASP A 42 17.66 10.34 4.24
CA ASP A 42 18.65 11.38 4.01
C ASP A 42 20.05 10.94 4.48
N ALA A 43 20.12 10.14 5.57
CA ALA A 43 21.38 9.58 6.05
C ALA A 43 22.02 8.62 5.04
N ALA A 44 21.22 7.91 4.25
CA ALA A 44 21.72 7.07 3.16
C ALA A 44 22.18 7.89 1.94
N ALA A 45 21.43 8.94 1.60
CA ALA A 45 21.69 9.78 0.43
C ALA A 45 22.95 10.66 0.58
N THR A 46 23.41 10.92 1.81
CA THR A 46 24.60 11.72 2.07
C THR A 46 25.91 10.94 1.97
N THR A 47 25.87 9.64 1.69
CA THR A 47 27.05 8.78 1.67
C THR A 47 27.52 8.49 0.25
N ASP A 48 28.58 9.16 -0.21
CA ASP A 48 29.41 8.70 -1.34
C ASP A 48 30.21 7.46 -0.88
N TRP A 49 29.59 6.27 -0.86
CA TRP A 49 30.20 5.04 -0.36
C TRP A 49 29.96 3.87 -1.32
N SER A 50 31.01 3.16 -1.74
CA SER A 50 30.91 1.97 -2.59
C SER A 50 31.50 0.71 -1.95
N GLY A 51 31.07 -0.45 -2.43
CA GLY A 51 31.56 -1.76 -2.02
C GLY A 51 30.65 -2.48 -1.01
N PRO A 52 31.04 -3.71 -0.57
CA PRO A 52 30.17 -4.59 0.24
C PRO A 52 29.67 -3.98 1.55
N GLY A 53 30.45 -3.10 2.17
CA GLY A 53 30.06 -2.40 3.38
C GLY A 53 28.95 -1.37 3.15
N ALA A 54 28.96 -0.70 1.99
CA ALA A 54 27.92 0.24 1.56
C ALA A 54 26.60 -0.51 1.33
N VAL A 55 26.66 -1.64 0.61
CA VAL A 55 25.49 -2.50 0.37
C VAL A 55 24.85 -2.95 1.70
N GLY A 56 25.67 -3.40 2.64
CA GLY A 56 25.21 -3.80 3.98
C GLY A 56 24.59 -2.64 4.77
N PHE A 57 25.15 -1.43 4.66
CA PHE A 57 24.61 -0.23 5.30
C PHE A 57 23.27 0.18 4.68
N GLN A 58 23.18 0.23 3.35
CA GLN A 58 21.93 0.58 2.68
C GLN A 58 20.82 -0.41 2.95
N ALA A 59 21.10 -1.72 2.87
CA ALA A 59 20.14 -2.74 3.26
C ALA A 59 19.64 -2.50 4.70
N ARG A 60 20.52 -2.09 5.60
CA ARG A 60 20.16 -1.78 6.98
C ARG A 60 19.30 -0.53 7.11
N ILE A 61 19.63 0.54 6.36
CA ILE A 61 18.82 1.77 6.32
C ILE A 61 17.42 1.48 5.78
N VAL A 62 17.31 0.70 4.70
CA VAL A 62 16.02 0.27 4.16
C VAL A 62 15.22 -0.53 5.19
N GLN A 63 15.84 -1.47 5.89
CA GLN A 63 15.19 -2.21 6.97
C GLN A 63 14.69 -1.29 8.11
N LEU A 64 15.48 -0.30 8.48
CA LEU A 64 15.11 0.66 9.52
C LEU A 64 13.94 1.54 9.06
N ALA A 65 14.00 2.07 7.85
CA ALA A 65 12.92 2.87 7.25
C ALA A 65 11.62 2.05 7.10
N ASN A 66 11.72 0.79 6.66
CA ASN A 66 10.58 -0.13 6.59
C ASN A 66 9.99 -0.41 7.97
N GLY A 67 10.84 -0.60 8.99
CA GLY A 67 10.38 -0.76 10.37
C GLY A 67 9.61 0.46 10.89
N VAL A 68 10.01 1.67 10.50
CA VAL A 68 9.24 2.91 10.79
C VAL A 68 7.92 2.90 10.04
N SER A 69 7.91 2.53 8.76
CA SER A 69 6.71 2.47 7.93
C SER A 69 5.68 1.48 8.47
N VAL A 70 6.10 0.28 8.89
CA VAL A 70 5.21 -0.73 9.51
C VAL A 70 4.54 -0.16 10.77
N ASN A 71 5.31 0.52 11.61
CA ASN A 71 4.74 1.14 12.82
C ASN A 71 3.77 2.27 12.49
N ARG A 72 4.08 3.10 11.50
CA ARG A 72 3.18 4.14 11.05
C ARG A 72 1.87 3.57 10.50
N SER A 73 1.93 2.48 9.74
CA SER A 73 0.74 1.75 9.25
C SER A 73 -0.12 1.26 10.42
N ALA A 74 0.49 0.65 11.44
CA ALA A 74 -0.22 0.20 12.64
C ALA A 74 -0.92 1.36 13.37
N LEU A 75 -0.24 2.51 13.51
CA LEU A 75 -0.83 3.70 14.14
C LEU A 75 -1.95 4.31 13.31
N ALA A 76 -1.84 4.31 11.98
CA ALA A 76 -2.88 4.80 11.10
C ALA A 76 -4.13 3.91 11.13
N ARG A 77 -3.97 2.58 11.18
CA ARG A 77 -5.09 1.65 11.42
C ARG A 77 -5.79 1.94 12.74
N ALA A 78 -5.02 2.09 13.83
CA ALA A 78 -5.59 2.44 15.14
C ALA A 78 -6.34 3.77 15.10
N ARG A 79 -5.77 4.79 14.43
CA ARG A 79 -6.41 6.10 14.23
C ARG A 79 -7.71 5.97 13.45
N GLY A 80 -7.68 5.33 12.26
CA GLY A 80 -8.89 5.12 11.44
C GLY A 80 -9.98 4.40 12.22
N ALA A 81 -9.62 3.39 12.99
CA ALA A 81 -10.55 2.67 13.87
C ALA A 81 -11.18 3.58 14.95
N LEU A 82 -10.39 4.45 15.56
CA LEU A 82 -10.88 5.42 16.55
C LEU A 82 -11.82 6.44 15.92
N ASP A 83 -11.52 6.93 14.72
CA ASP A 83 -12.36 7.87 13.95
C ASP A 83 -13.72 7.24 13.60
N VAL A 84 -13.71 5.97 13.14
CA VAL A 84 -14.93 5.21 12.88
C VAL A 84 -15.73 4.99 14.17
N ALA A 85 -15.07 4.59 15.26
CA ALA A 85 -15.73 4.40 16.56
C ALA A 85 -16.34 5.70 17.10
N ALA A 86 -15.63 6.83 17.02
CA ALA A 86 -16.11 8.14 17.42
C ALA A 86 -17.33 8.61 16.59
N THR A 87 -17.32 8.31 15.29
CA THR A 87 -18.44 8.62 14.38
C THR A 87 -19.64 7.73 14.68
N ALA A 88 -19.42 6.42 14.82
CA ALA A 88 -20.47 5.46 15.15
C ALA A 88 -21.10 5.77 16.53
N TYR A 89 -20.28 6.14 17.53
CA TYR A 89 -20.77 6.59 18.83
C TYR A 89 -21.67 7.82 18.69
N GLY A 90 -21.23 8.85 17.96
CA GLY A 90 -22.03 10.07 17.72
C GLY A 90 -23.37 9.76 17.08
N THR A 91 -23.43 8.85 16.09
CA THR A 91 -24.65 8.38 15.45
C THR A 91 -25.55 7.60 16.43
N ALA A 92 -24.96 6.73 17.23
CA ALA A 92 -25.71 5.96 18.24
C ALA A 92 -26.34 6.88 19.29
N VAL A 93 -25.61 7.90 19.78
CA VAL A 93 -26.14 8.91 20.71
C VAL A 93 -27.31 9.67 20.08
N GLN A 94 -27.17 10.14 18.83
CA GLN A 94 -28.25 10.86 18.13
C GLN A 94 -29.52 10.01 18.01
N HIS A 95 -29.39 8.73 17.63
CA HIS A 95 -30.53 7.83 17.54
C HIS A 95 -31.13 7.52 18.91
N ALA A 96 -30.29 7.30 19.94
CA ALA A 96 -30.76 7.06 21.29
C ALA A 96 -31.52 8.28 21.84
N ASP A 97 -31.02 9.51 21.64
CA ASP A 97 -31.67 10.74 22.02
C ASP A 97 -33.00 10.95 21.27
N HIS A 98 -33.04 10.60 20.00
CA HIS A 98 -34.27 10.64 19.23
C HIS A 98 -35.35 9.70 19.83
N TYR A 99 -35.02 8.43 20.06
CA TYR A 99 -35.98 7.48 20.57
C TYR A 99 -36.40 7.76 22.01
N ILE A 100 -35.48 8.14 22.91
CA ILE A 100 -35.84 8.45 24.29
C ILE A 100 -36.71 9.71 24.38
N SER A 101 -36.64 10.63 23.40
CA SER A 101 -37.50 11.79 23.36
C SER A 101 -38.98 11.43 23.33
N PHE A 102 -39.38 10.33 22.67
CA PHE A 102 -40.79 9.87 22.66
C PHE A 102 -41.24 9.46 24.05
N TRP A 103 -40.35 8.84 24.83
CA TRP A 103 -40.63 8.47 26.22
C TRP A 103 -40.72 9.69 27.14
N ARG A 104 -39.80 10.63 27.01
CA ARG A 104 -39.73 11.84 27.83
C ARG A 104 -40.88 12.81 27.55
N ASN A 105 -41.34 12.87 26.32
CA ASN A 105 -42.42 13.78 25.88
C ASN A 105 -43.81 13.11 25.89
N ARG A 106 -43.95 11.93 26.54
CA ARG A 106 -45.24 11.23 26.60
C ARG A 106 -46.28 12.03 27.39
N PRO A 107 -47.56 12.00 27.02
CA PRO A 107 -48.63 12.57 27.83
C PRO A 107 -48.68 11.99 29.23
N GLY A 108 -48.89 12.84 30.24
CA GLY A 108 -48.91 12.44 31.66
C GLY A 108 -50.16 11.65 32.07
N ASP A 109 -51.20 11.61 31.22
CA ASP A 109 -52.51 10.95 31.45
C ASP A 109 -52.65 9.61 30.68
N LEU A 110 -51.52 9.02 30.21
CA LEU A 110 -51.56 7.74 29.56
C LEU A 110 -52.07 6.62 30.50
N VAL A 111 -52.97 5.81 30.00
CA VAL A 111 -53.39 4.59 30.74
C VAL A 111 -52.19 3.64 30.88
N PRO A 112 -52.01 2.93 32.03
CA PRO A 112 -50.84 2.13 32.33
C PRO A 112 -50.42 1.13 31.25
N VAL A 113 -51.36 0.49 30.57
CA VAL A 113 -51.09 -0.45 29.47
C VAL A 113 -50.44 0.26 28.26
N VAL A 114 -50.87 1.44 27.91
CA VAL A 114 -50.33 2.21 26.78
C VAL A 114 -48.95 2.75 27.14
N GLU A 115 -48.76 3.20 28.37
CA GLU A 115 -47.45 3.60 28.87
C GLU A 115 -46.43 2.43 28.85
N GLN A 116 -46.84 1.23 29.29
CA GLN A 116 -46.00 0.04 29.19
C GLN A 116 -45.65 -0.35 27.75
N LEU A 117 -46.62 -0.28 26.83
CA LEU A 117 -46.38 -0.53 25.41
C LEU A 117 -45.39 0.46 24.82
N LEU A 118 -45.53 1.76 25.11
CA LEU A 118 -44.60 2.80 24.70
C LEU A 118 -43.19 2.57 25.27
N ALA A 119 -43.10 2.22 26.57
CA ALA A 119 -41.82 1.87 27.19
C ALA A 119 -41.15 0.67 26.49
N MET A 120 -41.92 -0.37 26.14
CA MET A 120 -41.40 -1.52 25.39
C MET A 120 -40.89 -1.14 24.01
N VAL A 121 -41.67 -0.37 23.25
CA VAL A 121 -41.27 0.06 21.90
C VAL A 121 -40.00 0.92 21.95
N VAL A 122 -39.94 1.91 22.82
CA VAL A 122 -38.75 2.77 22.96
C VAL A 122 -37.54 1.96 23.39
N ARG A 123 -37.70 1.05 24.37
CA ARG A 123 -36.64 0.16 24.81
C ARG A 123 -36.12 -0.74 23.70
N THR A 124 -37.02 -1.34 22.91
CA THR A 124 -36.64 -2.18 21.77
C THR A 124 -35.77 -1.40 20.79
N ARG A 125 -36.14 -0.15 20.45
CA ARG A 125 -35.35 0.70 19.57
C ARG A 125 -34.00 1.10 20.15
N LEU A 126 -33.92 1.37 21.45
CA LEU A 126 -32.65 1.64 22.13
C LEU A 126 -31.73 0.41 22.13
N VAL A 127 -32.28 -0.77 22.38
CA VAL A 127 -31.51 -2.03 22.30
C VAL A 127 -31.00 -2.28 20.87
N GLU A 128 -31.80 -2.02 19.85
CA GLU A 128 -31.37 -2.12 18.44
C GLU A 128 -30.22 -1.14 18.13
N VAL A 129 -30.31 0.11 18.60
CA VAL A 129 -29.24 1.11 18.46
C VAL A 129 -27.94 0.62 19.12
N GLY A 130 -28.02 0.17 20.36
CA GLY A 130 -26.85 -0.36 21.09
C GLY A 130 -26.24 -1.60 20.44
N ALA A 131 -27.08 -2.50 19.88
CA ALA A 131 -26.63 -3.70 19.18
C ALA A 131 -25.93 -3.35 17.86
N THR A 132 -26.51 -2.45 17.05
CA THR A 132 -25.93 -1.99 15.78
C THR A 132 -24.57 -1.31 16.02
N TYR A 133 -24.50 -0.43 16.99
CA TYR A 133 -23.24 0.22 17.35
C TYR A 133 -22.20 -0.80 17.86
N GLY A 134 -22.61 -1.77 18.68
CA GLY A 134 -21.73 -2.83 19.15
C GLY A 134 -21.19 -3.74 18.04
N GLN A 135 -22.00 -4.02 16.99
CA GLN A 135 -21.54 -4.74 15.81
C GLN A 135 -20.49 -3.96 15.04
N GLN A 136 -20.68 -2.64 14.86
CA GLN A 136 -19.68 -1.77 14.22
C GLN A 136 -18.35 -1.79 14.99
N LEU A 137 -18.37 -1.68 16.33
CA LEU A 137 -17.15 -1.77 17.15
C LEU A 137 -16.44 -3.12 17.00
N THR A 138 -17.20 -4.21 16.90
CA THR A 138 -16.64 -5.54 16.74
C THR A 138 -15.97 -5.70 15.37
N ALA A 139 -16.62 -5.22 14.31
CA ALA A 139 -16.05 -5.24 12.95
C ALA A 139 -14.75 -4.42 12.87
N VAL A 140 -14.74 -3.21 13.44
CA VAL A 140 -13.53 -2.38 13.47
C VAL A 140 -12.42 -3.02 14.32
N ALA A 141 -12.78 -3.73 15.40
CA ALA A 141 -11.79 -4.46 16.22
C ALA A 141 -11.11 -5.60 15.45
N ALA A 142 -11.81 -6.25 14.52
CA ALA A 142 -11.24 -7.27 13.64
C ALA A 142 -10.18 -6.65 12.70
N VAL A 143 -10.48 -5.53 12.08
CA VAL A 143 -9.52 -4.76 11.24
C VAL A 143 -8.26 -4.38 12.03
N ILE A 144 -8.40 -3.94 13.29
CA ILE A 144 -7.27 -3.57 14.16
C ILE A 144 -6.35 -4.77 14.40
N LYS A 145 -6.91 -5.96 14.58
CA LYS A 145 -6.12 -7.18 14.88
C LYS A 145 -5.27 -7.65 13.71
N GLY A 146 -5.39 -7.03 12.54
CA GLY A 146 -4.67 -7.44 11.34
C GLY A 146 -5.28 -8.70 10.71
N GLU A 147 -6.53 -8.97 10.97
CA GLU A 147 -7.40 -9.78 10.13
C GLU A 147 -7.67 -8.93 8.88
N ASP A 148 -6.63 -8.78 8.02
CA ASP A 148 -6.60 -7.82 6.92
C ASP A 148 -7.59 -8.22 5.80
N VAL A 149 -8.00 -9.47 5.76
CA VAL A 149 -9.12 -9.97 4.94
C VAL A 149 -10.21 -10.39 5.90
N ASP A 150 -11.40 -9.80 5.79
CA ASP A 150 -12.58 -10.26 6.50
C ASP A 150 -13.09 -11.56 5.84
N LEU A 151 -12.42 -12.67 6.15
CA LEU A 151 -12.76 -14.00 5.63
C LEU A 151 -14.20 -14.38 5.91
N ASP A 152 -14.79 -13.88 7.01
CA ASP A 152 -16.18 -14.16 7.37
C ASP A 152 -17.19 -13.43 6.45
N SER A 153 -16.76 -12.39 5.74
CA SER A 153 -17.59 -11.69 4.74
C SER A 153 -17.59 -12.35 3.37
N LEU A 154 -16.64 -13.27 3.12
CA LEU A 154 -16.52 -13.99 1.86
C LEU A 154 -17.47 -15.20 1.82
N ASP A 155 -17.91 -15.57 0.62
CA ASP A 155 -18.54 -16.87 0.43
C ASP A 155 -17.55 -18.02 0.69
N GLU A 156 -18.05 -19.24 0.84
CA GLU A 156 -17.23 -20.38 1.27
C GLU A 156 -16.11 -20.69 0.29
N GLU A 157 -16.38 -20.62 -1.00
CA GLU A 157 -15.42 -20.91 -2.07
C GLU A 157 -14.31 -19.85 -2.15
N THR A 158 -14.67 -18.58 -2.18
CA THR A 158 -13.70 -17.48 -2.18
C THR A 158 -12.86 -17.48 -0.91
N ARG A 159 -13.44 -17.81 0.24
CA ARG A 159 -12.72 -17.89 1.51
C ARG A 159 -11.68 -19.01 1.48
N GLU A 160 -12.04 -20.23 1.07
CA GLU A 160 -11.10 -21.36 0.97
C GLU A 160 -9.94 -21.04 0.02
N TRP A 161 -10.23 -20.43 -1.11
CA TRP A 161 -9.24 -20.00 -2.08
C TRP A 161 -8.27 -18.93 -1.51
N VAL A 162 -8.77 -17.95 -0.75
CA VAL A 162 -7.93 -16.94 -0.08
C VAL A 162 -7.10 -17.57 1.04
N GLU A 163 -7.68 -18.44 1.87
CA GLU A 163 -6.96 -19.14 2.94
C GLU A 163 -5.79 -19.98 2.38
N GLN A 164 -6.01 -20.70 1.30
CA GLN A 164 -4.98 -21.46 0.60
C GLN A 164 -3.88 -20.53 0.06
N GLY A 165 -4.25 -19.41 -0.55
CA GLY A 165 -3.32 -18.42 -1.04
C GLY A 165 -2.46 -17.80 0.06
N LEU A 166 -3.05 -17.49 1.20
CA LEU A 166 -2.31 -16.94 2.36
C LEU A 166 -1.25 -17.93 2.88
N GLU A 167 -1.53 -19.24 2.86
CA GLU A 167 -0.55 -20.25 3.29
C GLU A 167 0.58 -20.39 2.28
N LYS A 168 0.28 -20.50 0.99
CA LYS A 168 1.29 -20.56 -0.09
C LYS A 168 2.15 -19.29 -0.12
N ASN A 169 1.56 -18.14 0.10
CA ASN A 169 2.30 -16.87 0.18
C ASN A 169 3.29 -16.81 1.35
N LYS A 170 2.97 -17.40 2.50
CA LYS A 170 3.90 -17.51 3.63
C LYS A 170 5.09 -18.40 3.28
N GLU A 171 4.85 -19.53 2.61
CA GLU A 171 5.88 -20.44 2.15
C GLU A 171 6.83 -19.72 1.19
N TRP A 172 6.30 -19.09 0.16
CA TRP A 172 7.09 -18.31 -0.79
C TRP A 172 7.92 -17.20 -0.12
N ALA A 173 7.33 -16.41 0.79
CA ALA A 173 8.05 -15.35 1.49
C ALA A 173 9.18 -15.90 2.37
N GLY A 174 8.97 -17.07 3.00
CA GLY A 174 9.99 -17.75 3.79
C GLY A 174 11.18 -18.23 2.96
N GLU A 175 10.95 -18.64 1.72
CA GLU A 175 11.98 -19.13 0.81
C GLU A 175 12.71 -17.99 0.08
N SER A 176 11.98 -16.98 -0.36
CA SER A 176 12.51 -15.89 -1.18
C SER A 176 13.18 -14.77 -0.40
N GLY A 177 12.93 -14.65 0.90
CA GLY A 177 13.36 -13.48 1.69
C GLY A 177 12.61 -12.19 1.37
N SER A 178 11.54 -12.28 0.60
CA SER A 178 10.58 -11.22 0.36
C SER A 178 9.58 -11.09 1.51
N THR A 179 8.80 -10.02 1.52
CA THR A 179 7.75 -9.79 2.50
C THR A 179 6.47 -9.35 1.80
N PHE A 180 5.35 -9.36 2.54
CA PHE A 180 4.11 -8.79 2.04
C PHE A 180 3.99 -7.32 2.38
N GLY A 181 3.47 -6.57 1.43
CA GLY A 181 3.09 -5.17 1.57
C GLY A 181 1.61 -5.02 1.95
N PRO A 182 1.01 -3.87 1.58
CA PRO A 182 -0.40 -3.62 1.76
C PRO A 182 -1.30 -4.61 1.02
N LEU A 183 -2.54 -4.77 1.53
CA LEU A 183 -3.62 -5.44 0.82
C LEU A 183 -3.91 -4.72 -0.51
N ILE A 184 -4.14 -5.47 -1.56
CA ILE A 184 -4.61 -4.95 -2.85
C ILE A 184 -6.12 -4.70 -2.73
N PRO A 185 -6.60 -3.46 -2.78
CA PRO A 185 -7.99 -3.16 -2.48
C PRO A 185 -8.94 -3.59 -3.59
N ASN A 186 -10.21 -3.78 -3.25
CA ASN A 186 -11.36 -3.98 -4.17
C ASN A 186 -11.32 -5.24 -5.05
N THR A 187 -10.46 -6.22 -4.73
CA THR A 187 -10.28 -7.42 -5.56
C THR A 187 -11.12 -8.59 -5.08
N LEU A 188 -11.39 -8.65 -3.77
CA LEU A 188 -12.15 -9.71 -3.11
C LEU A 188 -13.63 -9.35 -2.87
N ALA A 189 -14.10 -8.23 -3.43
CA ALA A 189 -15.50 -7.84 -3.28
C ALA A 189 -16.41 -8.82 -4.00
N THR A 190 -17.22 -9.53 -3.24
CA THR A 190 -18.28 -10.41 -3.73
C THR A 190 -19.51 -9.61 -4.09
N GLY A 191 -19.95 -9.67 -5.34
CA GLY A 191 -21.16 -9.02 -5.84
C GLY A 191 -20.99 -8.56 -7.28
N ASP A 192 -22.09 -8.42 -8.01
CA ASP A 192 -22.16 -8.21 -9.45
C ASP A 192 -21.45 -6.91 -9.94
N ASP A 193 -20.99 -6.04 -9.05
CA ASP A 193 -20.63 -4.67 -9.45
C ASP A 193 -19.15 -4.29 -9.36
N ARG A 194 -18.25 -5.11 -8.74
CA ARG A 194 -16.84 -4.71 -8.57
C ARG A 194 -15.82 -5.84 -8.67
N GLY A 195 -15.90 -6.65 -9.68
CA GLY A 195 -14.79 -7.57 -10.00
C GLY A 195 -13.59 -6.80 -10.54
N LEU A 196 -12.90 -6.02 -9.71
CA LEU A 196 -11.70 -5.30 -10.10
C LEU A 196 -10.52 -6.25 -10.26
N ILE A 197 -9.85 -6.17 -11.40
CA ILE A 197 -8.74 -7.03 -11.78
C ILE A 197 -7.48 -6.17 -11.85
N PRO A 198 -6.52 -6.31 -10.90
CA PRO A 198 -5.31 -5.50 -10.86
C PRO A 198 -4.42 -5.70 -12.08
N GLN A 199 -3.76 -4.63 -12.49
CA GLN A 199 -2.84 -4.61 -13.61
C GLN A 199 -1.58 -3.81 -13.24
N GLY A 200 -1.52 -2.54 -13.62
CA GLY A 200 -0.38 -1.68 -13.40
C GLY A 200 -0.25 -1.18 -11.96
N LEU A 201 0.97 -0.91 -11.57
CA LEU A 201 1.33 -0.31 -10.29
C LEU A 201 2.32 0.84 -10.50
N ALA A 202 2.02 1.99 -9.93
CA ALA A 202 2.93 3.14 -9.87
C ALA A 202 3.02 3.70 -8.44
N TYR A 203 3.99 4.57 -8.21
CA TYR A 203 4.20 5.24 -6.94
C TYR A 203 4.33 6.74 -7.13
N ASP A 204 3.59 7.52 -6.34
CA ASP A 204 3.76 8.97 -6.26
C ASP A 204 4.62 9.34 -5.03
N PRO A 205 5.92 9.61 -5.20
CA PRO A 205 6.83 9.90 -4.08
C PRO A 205 6.49 11.22 -3.37
N ARG A 206 5.75 12.13 -4.02
CA ARG A 206 5.35 13.41 -3.42
C ARG A 206 4.35 13.23 -2.28
N THR A 207 3.61 12.14 -2.31
CA THR A 207 2.51 11.89 -1.40
C THR A 207 2.58 10.53 -0.71
N GLY A 208 3.57 9.70 -1.07
CA GLY A 208 3.70 8.35 -0.53
C GLY A 208 2.53 7.44 -0.90
N THR A 209 2.05 7.53 -2.15
CA THR A 209 0.82 6.83 -2.56
C THR A 209 1.12 5.85 -3.69
N TYR A 210 0.68 4.61 -3.55
CA TYR A 210 0.54 3.71 -4.70
C TYR A 210 -0.65 4.12 -5.56
N VAL A 211 -0.46 4.04 -6.87
CA VAL A 211 -1.50 4.22 -7.88
C VAL A 211 -1.65 2.90 -8.59
N MET A 212 -2.77 2.24 -8.40
CA MET A 212 -3.05 0.91 -8.93
C MET A 212 -4.10 1.01 -10.03
N SER A 213 -3.83 0.44 -11.19
CA SER A 213 -4.82 0.35 -12.26
C SER A 213 -5.50 -1.01 -12.27
N TYR A 214 -6.78 -0.99 -12.61
CA TYR A 214 -7.63 -2.16 -12.72
C TYR A 214 -8.43 -2.12 -14.00
N TYR A 215 -8.86 -3.29 -14.46
CA TYR A 215 -9.96 -3.38 -15.42
C TYR A 215 -11.12 -4.18 -14.82
N THR A 216 -12.29 -4.01 -15.41
CA THR A 216 -13.50 -4.73 -15.06
C THR A 216 -13.89 -5.67 -16.20
N PRO A 217 -14.64 -6.76 -15.94
CA PRO A 217 -15.08 -7.69 -16.99
C PRO A 217 -15.92 -7.02 -18.09
N ASP A 218 -16.59 -5.92 -17.78
CA ASP A 218 -17.40 -5.13 -18.73
C ASP A 218 -16.58 -4.11 -19.55
N GLY A 219 -15.24 -4.12 -19.42
CA GLY A 219 -14.32 -3.32 -20.25
C GLY A 219 -14.22 -1.86 -19.81
N ARG A 220 -14.36 -1.57 -18.52
CA ARG A 220 -13.99 -0.29 -17.92
C ARG A 220 -12.68 -0.41 -17.17
N SER A 221 -12.03 0.70 -16.92
CA SER A 221 -10.84 0.76 -16.08
C SER A 221 -11.01 1.75 -14.94
N THR A 222 -10.41 1.40 -13.81
CA THR A 222 -10.45 2.17 -12.55
C THR A 222 -9.03 2.39 -12.05
N LEU A 223 -8.77 3.48 -11.36
CA LEU A 223 -7.57 3.67 -10.54
C LEU A 223 -7.95 3.67 -9.07
N ALA A 224 -7.19 2.96 -8.24
CA ALA A 224 -7.22 3.11 -6.79
C ALA A 224 -5.95 3.81 -6.31
N LEU A 225 -6.11 4.67 -5.31
CA LEU A 225 -5.03 5.32 -4.58
C LEU A 225 -4.89 4.63 -3.23
N VAL A 226 -3.70 4.11 -2.94
CA VAL A 226 -3.41 3.41 -1.68
C VAL A 226 -2.27 4.11 -0.97
N ASP A 227 -2.46 4.46 0.28
CA ASP A 227 -1.38 4.98 1.12
C ASP A 227 -0.31 3.90 1.29
N SER A 228 0.92 4.18 0.83
CA SER A 228 1.98 3.16 0.80
C SER A 228 2.46 2.73 2.19
N VAL A 229 2.14 3.50 3.21
CA VAL A 229 2.55 3.26 4.59
C VAL A 229 1.47 2.52 5.36
N THR A 230 0.21 2.93 5.20
CA THR A 230 -0.91 2.36 5.96
C THR A 230 -1.58 1.19 5.23
N GLY A 231 -1.38 1.09 3.92
CA GLY A 231 -2.14 0.17 3.08
C GLY A 231 -3.62 0.54 2.92
N GLN A 232 -4.04 1.68 3.47
CA GLN A 232 -5.43 2.13 3.33
C GLN A 232 -5.69 2.66 1.93
N GLU A 233 -6.79 2.24 1.35
CA GLU A 233 -7.33 2.89 0.17
C GLU A 233 -7.75 4.32 0.51
N ILE A 234 -7.19 5.28 -0.24
CA ILE A 234 -7.55 6.70 -0.14
C ILE A 234 -8.84 6.96 -0.92
N GLY A 235 -9.05 6.23 -1.98
CA GLY A 235 -10.22 6.25 -2.84
C GLY A 235 -9.95 5.72 -4.24
N ASP A 236 -11.01 5.52 -5.00
CA ASP A 236 -10.99 5.02 -6.37
C ASP A 236 -11.71 5.97 -7.34
N VAL A 237 -11.35 5.93 -8.62
CA VAL A 237 -11.99 6.69 -9.70
C VAL A 237 -12.09 5.87 -10.97
N ASP A 238 -13.22 5.95 -11.65
CA ASP A 238 -13.38 5.41 -13.00
C ASP A 238 -12.68 6.31 -14.03
N LEU A 239 -12.02 5.69 -15.00
CA LEU A 239 -11.27 6.38 -16.05
C LEU A 239 -12.15 6.63 -17.29
N ALA A 240 -12.36 7.89 -17.63
CA ALA A 240 -13.05 8.30 -18.85
C ALA A 240 -12.05 8.87 -19.89
N GLY A 241 -12.46 8.91 -21.15
CA GLY A 241 -11.73 9.59 -22.21
C GLY A 241 -11.74 11.12 -22.04
N VAL A 242 -11.26 11.83 -23.06
CA VAL A 242 -11.30 13.30 -23.05
C VAL A 242 -12.76 13.77 -23.03
N HIS A 243 -13.05 14.75 -22.17
CA HIS A 243 -14.38 15.35 -22.13
C HIS A 243 -14.65 16.17 -23.38
N ASP A 244 -15.61 15.73 -24.18
CA ASP A 244 -16.19 16.52 -25.27
C ASP A 244 -17.66 16.79 -24.96
N PRO A 245 -18.05 18.05 -24.64
CA PRO A 245 -19.42 18.37 -24.31
C PRO A 245 -20.41 18.18 -25.47
N TYR A 246 -19.92 17.93 -26.69
CA TYR A 246 -20.74 17.73 -27.89
C TYR A 246 -20.74 16.25 -28.35
N ALA A 247 -19.95 15.37 -27.72
CA ALA A 247 -19.93 13.95 -28.04
C ALA A 247 -21.08 13.22 -27.33
N ASP A 248 -21.84 12.43 -28.06
CA ASP A 248 -22.85 11.51 -27.54
C ASP A 248 -22.73 10.18 -28.32
N PRO A 249 -22.22 9.10 -27.73
CA PRO A 249 -21.75 8.95 -26.35
C PRO A 249 -20.42 9.68 -26.06
N PRO A 250 -20.08 9.87 -24.77
CA PRO A 250 -18.77 10.38 -24.37
C PRO A 250 -17.62 9.54 -24.92
N ALA A 251 -16.46 10.15 -25.15
CA ALA A 251 -15.25 9.43 -25.57
C ALA A 251 -14.91 8.32 -24.57
N PRO A 252 -14.70 7.07 -25.03
CA PRO A 252 -14.41 5.96 -24.14
C PRO A 252 -13.07 6.17 -23.45
N GLY A 253 -12.99 5.78 -22.17
CA GLY A 253 -11.74 5.63 -21.43
C GLY A 253 -10.99 4.35 -21.81
N PRO A 254 -9.89 4.05 -21.11
CA PRO A 254 -9.18 2.79 -21.28
C PRO A 254 -10.09 1.61 -20.91
N SER A 255 -10.02 0.54 -21.65
CA SER A 255 -10.80 -0.69 -21.44
C SER A 255 -10.02 -1.74 -20.65
N HIS A 256 -8.69 -1.65 -20.70
CA HIS A 256 -7.76 -2.55 -20.05
C HIS A 256 -6.48 -1.76 -19.72
N ALA A 257 -6.52 -1.04 -18.62
CA ALA A 257 -5.41 -0.20 -18.16
C ALA A 257 -4.22 -1.05 -17.69
N GLY A 258 -3.46 -1.59 -18.66
CA GLY A 258 -2.35 -2.52 -18.40
C GLY A 258 -1.18 -1.87 -17.68
N GLY A 259 -0.80 -0.64 -18.06
CA GLY A 259 0.28 0.09 -17.41
C GLY A 259 -0.17 1.41 -16.82
N VAL A 260 0.37 1.75 -15.67
CA VAL A 260 0.22 3.06 -15.04
C VAL A 260 1.57 3.61 -14.63
N SER A 261 1.78 4.92 -14.83
CA SER A 261 3.00 5.64 -14.43
C SER A 261 2.65 7.00 -13.87
N VAL A 262 3.45 7.51 -12.96
CA VAL A 262 3.29 8.85 -12.37
C VAL A 262 4.49 9.72 -12.72
N HIS A 263 4.24 10.90 -13.29
CA HIS A 263 5.26 11.89 -13.57
C HIS A 263 4.79 13.30 -13.17
N GLY A 264 5.28 13.80 -12.06
CA GLY A 264 4.76 15.03 -11.49
C GLY A 264 3.25 14.91 -11.18
N ASP A 265 2.43 15.84 -11.64
CA ASP A 265 0.96 15.79 -11.49
C ASP A 265 0.28 14.91 -12.57
N GLN A 266 1.04 14.32 -13.47
CA GLN A 266 0.50 13.48 -14.54
C GLN A 266 0.46 12.01 -14.12
N VAL A 267 -0.70 11.39 -14.31
CA VAL A 267 -0.88 9.94 -14.26
C VAL A 267 -1.08 9.47 -15.70
N ILE A 268 -0.16 8.67 -16.16
CA ILE A 268 -0.13 8.12 -17.52
C ILE A 268 -0.66 6.70 -17.45
N VAL A 269 -1.74 6.43 -18.14
CA VAL A 269 -2.34 5.09 -18.26
C VAL A 269 -2.24 4.63 -19.71
N VAL A 270 -1.84 3.40 -19.91
CA VAL A 270 -1.70 2.83 -21.25
C VAL A 270 -2.65 1.66 -21.47
N ASP A 271 -3.26 1.63 -22.64
CA ASP A 271 -4.16 0.55 -23.08
C ASP A 271 -4.04 0.35 -24.59
N LYS A 272 -3.59 -0.82 -25.02
CA LYS A 272 -3.63 -1.27 -26.43
C LYS A 272 -3.10 -0.24 -27.44
N GLY A 273 -1.94 0.35 -27.17
CA GLY A 273 -1.32 1.34 -28.06
C GLY A 273 -1.92 2.75 -27.98
N THR A 274 -2.59 3.04 -26.88
CA THR A 274 -3.14 4.36 -26.56
C THR A 274 -2.59 4.84 -25.21
N ILE A 275 -2.16 6.09 -25.15
CA ILE A 275 -1.74 6.78 -23.93
C ILE A 275 -2.86 7.70 -23.50
N TYR A 276 -3.33 7.52 -22.28
CA TYR A 276 -4.26 8.42 -21.59
C TYR A 276 -3.50 9.17 -20.51
N THR A 277 -3.61 10.49 -20.46
CA THR A 277 -3.01 11.30 -19.40
C THR A 277 -4.10 11.89 -18.53
N TYR A 278 -3.97 11.72 -17.22
CA TYR A 278 -4.89 12.27 -16.20
C TYR A 278 -4.12 13.22 -15.28
N SER A 279 -4.83 14.11 -14.58
CA SER A 279 -4.25 14.91 -13.51
C SER A 279 -4.38 14.18 -12.17
N MET A 280 -3.30 14.03 -11.43
CA MET A 280 -3.31 13.45 -10.08
C MET A 280 -4.18 14.29 -9.13
N SER A 281 -4.15 15.62 -9.27
CA SER A 281 -4.99 16.51 -8.47
C SER A 281 -6.48 16.32 -8.75
N ASP A 282 -6.88 16.04 -9.99
CA ASP A 282 -8.26 15.73 -10.34
C ASP A 282 -8.69 14.36 -9.82
N ILE A 283 -7.82 13.34 -9.92
CA ILE A 283 -8.05 12.01 -9.34
C ILE A 283 -8.32 12.15 -7.84
N ARG A 284 -7.41 12.83 -7.10
CA ARG A 284 -7.55 13.03 -5.65
C ARG A 284 -8.80 13.84 -5.26
N GLY A 285 -9.18 14.80 -6.08
CA GLY A 285 -10.38 15.63 -5.86
C GLY A 285 -11.69 14.88 -6.07
N ARG A 286 -11.67 13.72 -6.72
CA ARG A 286 -12.84 12.91 -7.07
C ARG A 286 -12.84 11.51 -6.50
N SER A 287 -11.79 11.13 -5.78
CA SER A 287 -11.68 9.81 -5.16
C SER A 287 -12.87 9.51 -4.27
N ASN A 288 -13.49 8.41 -4.46
CA ASN A 288 -14.62 7.71 -3.84
C ASN A 288 -15.76 7.40 -4.87
N GLY A 289 -15.40 6.70 -5.96
CA GLY A 289 -16.36 6.23 -6.97
C GLY A 289 -16.80 7.28 -7.97
N GLY A 290 -16.03 8.37 -8.13
CA GLY A 290 -16.25 9.38 -9.17
C GLY A 290 -15.54 9.01 -10.47
N SER A 291 -15.92 9.67 -11.59
CA SER A 291 -15.21 9.52 -12.86
C SER A 291 -14.28 10.70 -13.11
N VAL A 292 -13.07 10.41 -13.63
CA VAL A 292 -12.09 11.42 -14.05
C VAL A 292 -11.87 11.36 -15.56
N ASN A 293 -11.87 12.53 -16.20
CA ASN A 293 -11.63 12.62 -17.65
C ASN A 293 -10.13 12.74 -17.93
N ALA A 294 -9.68 12.09 -19.01
CA ALA A 294 -8.33 12.29 -19.50
C ALA A 294 -8.11 13.76 -19.92
N THR A 295 -6.96 14.32 -19.58
CA THR A 295 -6.51 15.65 -20.04
C THR A 295 -5.99 15.58 -21.46
N SER A 296 -5.47 14.42 -21.89
CA SER A 296 -5.10 14.13 -23.28
C SER A 296 -5.18 12.63 -23.57
N VAL A 297 -5.40 12.30 -24.83
CA VAL A 297 -5.35 10.94 -25.38
C VAL A 297 -4.47 10.96 -26.61
N GLN A 298 -3.54 10.01 -26.70
CA GLN A 298 -2.66 9.83 -27.84
C GLN A 298 -2.74 8.38 -28.31
N GLU A 299 -3.24 8.16 -29.50
CA GLU A 299 -3.39 6.85 -30.14
C GLU A 299 -2.20 6.52 -31.06
N GLY A 300 -2.07 5.26 -31.40
CA GLY A 300 -1.12 4.77 -32.41
C GLY A 300 0.32 4.70 -31.94
N VAL A 301 0.55 4.61 -30.61
CA VAL A 301 1.88 4.29 -30.08
C VAL A 301 2.12 2.79 -30.09
N SER A 302 3.39 2.39 -30.12
CA SER A 302 3.80 0.99 -29.98
C SER A 302 3.97 0.66 -28.50
N GLY A 303 3.57 -0.55 -28.08
CA GLY A 303 3.50 -0.95 -26.67
C GLY A 303 2.16 -0.55 -26.04
N GLY A 304 1.97 -0.87 -24.77
CA GLY A 304 0.77 -0.50 -24.03
C GLY A 304 0.23 -1.59 -23.13
N SER A 305 1.01 -2.63 -22.86
CA SER A 305 0.69 -3.63 -21.83
C SER A 305 1.17 -3.19 -20.47
N TYR A 306 2.32 -2.53 -20.39
CA TYR A 306 2.89 -1.97 -19.16
C TYR A 306 3.69 -0.71 -19.46
N SER A 307 3.97 0.10 -18.44
CA SER A 307 4.70 1.36 -18.61
C SER A 307 5.57 1.72 -17.42
N ALA A 308 6.62 2.50 -17.67
CA ALA A 308 7.41 3.18 -16.65
C ALA A 308 7.84 4.57 -17.14
N VAL A 309 8.05 5.50 -16.21
CA VAL A 309 8.66 6.80 -16.48
C VAL A 309 9.97 6.90 -15.71
N HIS A 310 11.05 7.22 -16.42
CA HIS A 310 12.38 7.45 -15.85
C HIS A 310 13.08 8.55 -16.62
N ASP A 311 13.69 9.53 -15.94
CA ASP A 311 14.41 10.68 -16.52
C ASP A 311 13.63 11.42 -17.62
N GLY A 312 12.32 11.60 -17.41
CA GLY A 312 11.45 12.29 -18.36
C GLY A 312 11.13 11.50 -19.63
N ARG A 313 11.56 10.25 -19.73
CA ARG A 313 11.22 9.32 -20.81
C ARG A 313 10.12 8.36 -20.35
N LEU A 314 9.24 8.04 -21.27
CA LEU A 314 8.21 7.04 -21.11
C LEU A 314 8.62 5.76 -21.83
N TYR A 315 8.59 4.67 -21.12
CA TYR A 315 8.88 3.32 -21.62
C TYR A 315 7.57 2.54 -21.70
N LEU A 316 7.25 2.02 -22.88
CA LEU A 316 6.02 1.27 -23.16
C LEU A 316 6.37 -0.14 -23.59
N GLY A 317 5.94 -1.12 -22.82
CA GLY A 317 6.16 -2.52 -23.12
C GLY A 317 4.98 -3.19 -23.80
N ASP A 318 5.26 -4.30 -24.48
CA ASP A 318 4.28 -5.14 -25.14
C ASP A 318 4.43 -6.58 -24.66
N TYR A 319 3.39 -7.10 -24.02
CA TYR A 319 3.33 -8.46 -23.47
C TYR A 319 3.51 -9.56 -24.53
N GLY A 320 2.99 -9.32 -25.74
CA GLY A 320 2.95 -10.32 -26.81
C GLY A 320 4.08 -10.23 -27.81
N ALA A 321 4.72 -9.05 -27.95
CA ALA A 321 5.78 -8.80 -28.91
C ALA A 321 7.18 -8.81 -28.29
N ASP A 322 7.29 -8.89 -26.97
CA ASP A 322 8.53 -8.91 -26.21
C ASP A 322 9.44 -7.72 -26.57
N LYS A 323 8.83 -6.53 -26.64
CA LYS A 323 9.48 -5.27 -27.00
C LYS A 323 9.16 -4.17 -26.01
N LEU A 324 10.15 -3.30 -25.78
CA LEU A 324 10.06 -2.09 -24.99
C LEU A 324 10.39 -0.90 -25.89
N HIS A 325 9.45 0.02 -26.04
CA HIS A 325 9.55 1.22 -26.87
C HIS A 325 9.80 2.45 -25.98
N VAL A 326 10.70 3.34 -26.40
CA VAL A 326 11.09 4.51 -25.64
C VAL A 326 10.56 5.78 -26.30
N TYR A 327 9.93 6.64 -25.47
CA TYR A 327 9.32 7.89 -25.90
C TYR A 327 9.85 9.06 -25.04
N GLU A 328 9.89 10.25 -25.65
CA GLU A 328 10.12 11.52 -24.95
C GLU A 328 9.00 12.50 -25.23
N MET A 329 8.80 13.46 -24.34
CA MET A 329 7.76 14.47 -24.50
C MET A 329 8.21 15.52 -25.51
N GLY A 330 7.53 15.58 -26.64
CA GLY A 330 7.71 16.57 -27.70
C GLY A 330 6.58 17.61 -27.74
N PRO A 331 6.64 18.57 -28.67
CA PRO A 331 5.63 19.62 -28.81
C PRO A 331 4.20 19.10 -29.13
N SER A 332 4.11 17.90 -29.69
CA SER A 332 2.84 17.27 -30.10
C SER A 332 2.46 16.04 -29.26
N GLY A 333 3.03 15.89 -28.08
CA GLY A 333 2.85 14.73 -27.22
C GLY A 333 4.08 13.82 -27.19
N TRP A 334 3.91 12.57 -26.80
CA TRP A 334 4.97 11.57 -26.69
C TRP A 334 5.46 11.16 -28.08
N GLN A 335 6.76 11.29 -28.33
CA GLN A 335 7.39 10.96 -29.61
C GLN A 335 8.46 9.88 -29.39
N PRO A 336 8.62 8.93 -30.33
CA PRO A 336 9.67 7.93 -30.22
C PRO A 336 11.05 8.56 -30.10
N VAL A 337 11.82 8.13 -29.11
CA VAL A 337 13.26 8.45 -29.04
C VAL A 337 13.94 7.75 -30.20
N LEU A 338 14.87 8.44 -30.87
CA LEU A 338 15.60 7.86 -32.00
C LEU A 338 17.00 7.40 -31.56
N ASP A 339 17.36 6.19 -31.98
CA ASP A 339 18.71 5.67 -31.80
C ASP A 339 19.74 6.42 -32.70
N ALA A 340 21.02 6.08 -32.57
CA ALA A 340 22.10 6.69 -33.38
C ALA A 340 21.94 6.47 -34.88
N SER A 341 21.11 5.54 -35.33
CA SER A 341 20.80 5.28 -36.74
C SER A 341 19.57 6.03 -37.26
N GLY A 342 18.89 6.79 -36.38
CA GLY A 342 17.67 7.53 -36.67
C GLY A 342 16.40 6.68 -36.68
N LYS A 343 16.43 5.49 -36.09
CA LYS A 343 15.25 4.63 -35.91
C LYS A 343 14.74 4.75 -34.48
N PRO A 344 13.44 4.43 -34.25
CA PRO A 344 12.92 4.36 -32.87
C PRO A 344 13.78 3.44 -31.99
N GLU A 345 14.09 3.93 -30.78
CA GLU A 345 14.77 3.16 -29.75
C GLU A 345 13.84 2.08 -29.22
N VAL A 346 14.26 0.81 -29.36
CA VAL A 346 13.49 -0.37 -28.98
C VAL A 346 14.43 -1.38 -28.35
N HIS A 347 14.05 -1.93 -27.20
CA HIS A 347 14.77 -3.00 -26.51
C HIS A 347 13.99 -4.29 -26.57
N ASP A 348 14.70 -5.42 -26.57
CA ASP A 348 14.10 -6.74 -26.35
C ASP A 348 13.81 -6.91 -24.84
N THR A 349 12.70 -7.55 -24.50
CA THR A 349 12.30 -7.79 -23.10
C THR A 349 12.24 -9.29 -22.81
N PRO A 350 12.27 -9.71 -21.55
CA PRO A 350 11.88 -11.07 -21.19
C PRO A 350 10.48 -11.40 -21.72
N ASP A 351 10.27 -12.67 -22.06
CA ASP A 351 8.98 -13.16 -22.52
C ASP A 351 7.92 -12.90 -21.45
N LYS A 352 6.73 -12.48 -21.86
CA LYS A 352 5.59 -12.28 -20.97
C LYS A 352 5.81 -11.27 -19.85
N SER A 353 6.56 -10.20 -20.14
CA SER A 353 6.73 -9.07 -19.21
C SER A 353 5.40 -8.33 -19.01
N GLN A 354 5.08 -8.01 -17.75
CA GLN A 354 3.84 -7.35 -17.30
C GLN A 354 4.09 -6.04 -16.53
N GLY A 355 5.30 -5.82 -16.06
CA GLY A 355 5.68 -4.60 -15.37
C GLY A 355 7.15 -4.27 -15.59
N LEU A 356 7.52 -3.03 -15.29
CA LEU A 356 8.86 -2.50 -15.54
C LEU A 356 9.26 -1.47 -14.49
N VAL A 357 10.47 -1.64 -13.96
CA VAL A 357 11.23 -0.57 -13.31
C VAL A 357 12.43 -0.23 -14.19
N VAL A 358 12.64 1.06 -14.45
CA VAL A 358 13.81 1.56 -15.18
C VAL A 358 14.77 2.18 -14.19
N ARG A 359 16.04 1.75 -14.25
CA ARG A 359 17.14 2.23 -13.42
C ARG A 359 18.31 2.68 -14.30
N ASP A 360 19.31 3.32 -13.70
CA ASP A 360 20.53 3.66 -14.41
C ASP A 360 21.28 2.39 -14.80
N GLY A 361 21.35 2.14 -16.13
CA GLY A 361 21.99 0.96 -16.70
C GLY A 361 21.17 -0.34 -16.68
N GLU A 362 20.01 -0.39 -16.05
CA GLU A 362 19.26 -1.63 -15.86
C GLU A 362 17.76 -1.47 -16.08
N PHE A 363 17.12 -2.53 -16.53
CA PHE A 363 15.68 -2.75 -16.46
C PHE A 363 15.38 -3.86 -15.48
N VAL A 364 14.30 -3.73 -14.72
CA VAL A 364 13.76 -4.83 -13.91
C VAL A 364 12.34 -5.10 -14.37
N PHE A 365 12.10 -6.31 -14.85
CA PHE A 365 10.80 -6.73 -15.35
C PHE A 365 10.12 -7.67 -14.35
N SER A 366 8.81 -7.51 -14.14
CA SER A 366 7.96 -8.59 -13.66
C SER A 366 7.47 -9.39 -14.87
N THR A 367 7.47 -10.71 -14.76
CA THR A 367 7.00 -11.60 -15.83
C THR A 367 5.91 -12.53 -15.29
N SER A 368 4.96 -12.85 -16.15
CA SER A 368 3.85 -13.75 -15.86
C SER A 368 3.59 -14.65 -17.07
N PRO A 369 4.17 -15.87 -17.10
CA PRO A 369 4.07 -16.75 -18.26
C PRO A 369 2.63 -17.14 -18.58
N ASN A 370 1.86 -17.48 -17.57
CA ASN A 370 0.44 -17.83 -17.62
C ASN A 370 -0.17 -17.82 -16.21
N ARG A 371 -1.37 -18.36 -16.04
CA ARG A 371 -2.10 -18.37 -14.75
C ARG A 371 -1.54 -19.35 -13.72
N PHE A 372 -0.86 -20.40 -14.15
CA PHE A 372 -0.49 -21.55 -13.32
C PHE A 372 1.01 -21.60 -13.02
N ASP A 373 1.83 -21.00 -13.87
CA ASP A 373 3.28 -20.95 -13.67
C ASP A 373 3.65 -19.73 -12.81
N ASP A 374 4.67 -19.90 -11.99
CA ASP A 374 5.25 -18.84 -11.19
C ASP A 374 5.64 -17.63 -12.04
N GLY A 375 5.35 -16.43 -11.51
CA GLY A 375 5.89 -15.19 -12.00
C GLY A 375 7.38 -15.06 -11.67
N SER A 376 8.04 -14.05 -12.21
CA SER A 376 9.41 -13.76 -11.81
C SER A 376 9.78 -12.28 -11.94
N LEU A 377 10.84 -11.87 -11.24
CA LEU A 377 11.58 -10.64 -11.51
C LEU A 377 12.83 -10.99 -12.31
N VAL A 378 13.08 -10.25 -13.40
CA VAL A 378 14.26 -10.41 -14.24
C VAL A 378 14.97 -9.07 -14.37
N VAL A 379 16.25 -9.03 -14.02
CA VAL A 379 17.10 -7.87 -14.27
C VAL A 379 17.72 -8.00 -15.64
N GLN A 380 17.69 -6.92 -16.42
CA GLN A 380 18.32 -6.87 -17.75
C GLN A 380 19.22 -5.64 -17.86
N ASP A 381 20.48 -5.85 -18.20
CA ASP A 381 21.39 -4.76 -18.54
C ASP A 381 20.90 -4.02 -19.79
N ARG A 382 20.83 -2.69 -19.72
CA ARG A 382 20.23 -1.86 -20.80
C ARG A 382 21.07 -1.83 -22.07
N ASP A 383 22.39 -1.92 -21.92
CA ASP A 383 23.31 -1.77 -23.05
C ASP A 383 23.57 -3.09 -23.74
N SER A 384 23.82 -4.16 -22.97
CA SER A 384 24.14 -5.49 -23.53
C SER A 384 22.89 -6.34 -23.79
N GLY A 385 21.78 -6.10 -23.08
CA GLY A 385 20.59 -6.94 -23.08
C GLY A 385 20.79 -8.25 -22.29
N GLU A 386 21.90 -8.42 -21.55
CA GLU A 386 22.13 -9.58 -20.71
C GLU A 386 21.13 -9.63 -19.56
N ARG A 387 20.63 -10.84 -19.24
CA ARG A 387 19.58 -11.05 -18.24
C ARG A 387 20.09 -11.87 -17.08
N SER A 388 19.61 -11.53 -15.88
CA SER A 388 19.81 -12.35 -14.68
C SER A 388 19.05 -13.67 -14.74
N ASP A 389 19.37 -14.58 -13.85
CA ASP A 389 18.46 -15.69 -13.51
C ASP A 389 17.12 -15.11 -12.99
N PRO A 390 15.98 -15.73 -13.30
CA PRO A 390 14.68 -15.29 -12.80
C PRO A 390 14.59 -15.43 -11.26
N TYR A 391 14.15 -14.36 -10.59
CA TYR A 391 13.84 -14.39 -9.17
C TYR A 391 12.34 -14.70 -9.01
N PRO A 392 11.96 -15.77 -8.28
CA PRO A 392 10.59 -16.27 -8.28
C PRO A 392 9.61 -15.29 -7.61
N LEU A 393 8.45 -15.13 -8.24
CA LEU A 393 7.27 -14.44 -7.72
C LEU A 393 6.08 -15.40 -7.74
N PRO A 394 5.05 -15.15 -6.92
CA PRO A 394 3.76 -15.81 -7.08
C PRO A 394 3.19 -15.68 -8.49
N THR A 395 2.24 -16.55 -8.83
CA THR A 395 1.57 -16.57 -10.13
C THR A 395 0.89 -15.25 -10.49
N MET A 396 0.77 -14.96 -11.78
CA MET A 396 0.06 -13.78 -12.31
C MET A 396 0.61 -12.44 -11.79
N ALA A 397 1.95 -12.33 -11.68
CA ALA A 397 2.62 -11.08 -11.33
C ALA A 397 2.39 -10.03 -12.44
N GLU A 398 2.01 -8.82 -12.05
CA GLU A 398 1.64 -7.71 -12.92
C GLU A 398 2.58 -6.51 -12.70
N GLY A 399 2.06 -5.32 -12.50
CA GLY A 399 2.84 -4.10 -12.33
C GLY A 399 3.87 -4.20 -11.22
N VAL A 400 5.05 -3.63 -11.45
CA VAL A 400 6.14 -3.53 -10.47
C VAL A 400 6.64 -2.09 -10.39
N VAL A 401 6.97 -1.64 -9.17
CA VAL A 401 7.54 -0.31 -8.92
C VAL A 401 8.64 -0.39 -7.87
N GLU A 402 9.65 0.45 -8.01
CA GLU A 402 10.69 0.61 -6.98
C GLU A 402 10.26 1.65 -5.94
N VAL A 403 10.26 1.26 -4.68
CA VAL A 403 9.97 2.14 -3.54
C VAL A 403 10.93 1.84 -2.41
N ASP A 404 11.69 2.84 -1.99
CA ASP A 404 12.57 2.76 -0.82
C ASP A 404 13.55 1.56 -0.86
N GLY A 405 14.14 1.28 -2.03
CA GLY A 405 15.10 0.19 -2.21
C GLY A 405 14.47 -1.21 -2.25
N ASN A 406 13.18 -1.28 -2.47
CA ASN A 406 12.44 -2.52 -2.68
C ASN A 406 11.67 -2.46 -4.00
N LEU A 407 11.47 -3.61 -4.61
CA LEU A 407 10.53 -3.81 -5.69
C LEU A 407 9.19 -4.23 -5.09
N VAL A 408 8.15 -3.49 -5.43
CA VAL A 408 6.78 -3.76 -4.99
C VAL A 408 5.99 -4.23 -6.20
N THR A 409 5.41 -5.43 -6.11
CA THR A 409 4.72 -6.10 -7.24
C THR A 409 3.27 -6.34 -6.88
N THR A 410 2.35 -6.09 -7.82
CA THR A 410 0.92 -6.44 -7.73
C THR A 410 0.63 -7.73 -8.49
N PHE A 411 -0.53 -8.35 -8.23
CA PHE A 411 -0.90 -9.65 -8.78
C PHE A 411 -2.34 -9.65 -9.27
N GLU A 412 -2.56 -10.16 -10.49
CA GLU A 412 -3.90 -10.36 -11.03
C GLU A 412 -4.66 -11.50 -10.31
N SER A 413 -3.92 -12.48 -9.76
CA SER A 413 -4.46 -13.63 -9.02
C SER A 413 -5.21 -13.27 -7.73
N THR A 414 -5.21 -12.01 -7.30
CA THR A 414 -6.04 -11.56 -6.18
C THR A 414 -7.51 -11.36 -6.54
N ALA A 415 -7.85 -11.29 -7.84
CA ALA A 415 -9.22 -10.98 -8.25
C ALA A 415 -10.17 -12.16 -8.00
N ALA A 416 -11.27 -11.92 -7.28
CA ALA A 416 -12.26 -12.92 -6.90
C ALA A 416 -12.85 -13.72 -8.08
N LYS A 417 -12.81 -13.15 -9.30
CA LYS A 417 -13.22 -13.87 -10.51
C LYS A 417 -12.47 -15.18 -10.75
N TYR A 418 -11.28 -15.33 -10.17
CA TYR A 418 -10.45 -16.53 -10.35
C TYR A 418 -10.75 -17.62 -9.31
N SER A 419 -11.52 -17.31 -8.25
CA SER A 419 -11.92 -18.32 -7.28
C SER A 419 -12.86 -19.40 -7.89
N ASP A 420 -13.64 -19.04 -8.91
CA ASP A 420 -14.58 -19.92 -9.64
C ASP A 420 -14.01 -20.38 -11.01
N ASP A 421 -12.74 -20.08 -11.30
CA ASP A 421 -12.09 -20.52 -12.55
C ASP A 421 -11.66 -22.02 -12.47
N GLY A 422 -12.19 -22.72 -11.44
CA GLY A 422 -12.17 -24.17 -11.29
C GLY A 422 -12.79 -24.85 -12.48
N SER A 423 -12.12 -24.75 -13.62
CA SER A 423 -12.33 -25.72 -14.67
C SER A 423 -11.81 -27.04 -14.11
N ASP A 424 -12.71 -27.92 -13.70
CA ASP A 424 -12.54 -29.33 -13.31
C ASP A 424 -11.83 -30.14 -14.43
N TRP A 425 -10.71 -29.59 -14.93
CA TRP A 425 -9.91 -30.10 -16.05
C TRP A 425 -8.72 -30.91 -15.55
N GLY A 426 -8.45 -30.97 -14.25
CA GLY A 426 -7.33 -31.72 -13.66
C GLY A 426 -7.34 -33.22 -14.00
N TRP A 427 -8.45 -33.74 -14.54
CA TRP A 427 -8.52 -35.10 -15.09
C TRP A 427 -7.92 -35.22 -16.51
N VAL A 428 -7.58 -34.11 -17.18
CA VAL A 428 -6.98 -34.11 -18.52
C VAL A 428 -5.46 -34.05 -18.38
N PRO A 429 -4.71 -35.09 -18.77
CA PRO A 429 -3.25 -35.08 -18.68
C PRO A 429 -2.63 -33.92 -19.43
N GLY A 430 -1.85 -33.09 -18.74
CA GLY A 430 -1.15 -31.93 -19.32
C GLY A 430 -1.94 -30.61 -19.29
N VAL A 431 -3.13 -30.60 -18.68
CA VAL A 431 -3.81 -29.37 -18.28
C VAL A 431 -3.43 -29.12 -16.83
N PRO A 432 -2.94 -27.90 -16.46
CA PRO A 432 -2.65 -27.55 -15.08
C PRO A 432 -3.85 -27.77 -14.17
N ASP A 433 -3.60 -28.22 -12.94
CA ASP A 433 -4.63 -28.43 -11.93
C ASP A 433 -4.95 -27.10 -11.25
N ASP A 434 -6.17 -26.96 -10.70
CA ASP A 434 -6.61 -25.77 -9.97
C ASP A 434 -5.73 -25.49 -8.74
N ASP A 435 -5.03 -26.51 -8.25
CA ASP A 435 -4.08 -26.41 -7.12
C ASP A 435 -2.87 -25.49 -7.42
N ASP A 436 -2.63 -25.14 -8.69
CA ASP A 436 -1.51 -24.26 -9.10
C ASP A 436 -1.89 -22.77 -9.14
N LEU A 437 -3.19 -22.43 -9.03
CA LEU A 437 -3.68 -21.06 -8.95
C LEU A 437 -4.21 -20.77 -7.54
N TRP A 438 -3.68 -19.75 -6.91
CA TRP A 438 -4.15 -19.32 -5.58
C TRP A 438 -4.20 -17.80 -5.47
N ALA A 439 -5.03 -17.31 -4.54
CA ALA A 439 -5.13 -15.88 -4.28
C ALA A 439 -3.82 -15.31 -3.73
N ASN A 440 -3.39 -14.18 -4.30
CA ASN A 440 -2.34 -13.37 -3.69
C ASN A 440 -2.88 -11.97 -3.36
N PRO A 441 -3.55 -11.80 -2.22
CA PRO A 441 -4.27 -10.56 -1.90
C PRO A 441 -3.37 -9.39 -1.49
N TYR A 442 -2.05 -9.62 -1.35
CA TYR A 442 -1.11 -8.61 -0.91
C TYR A 442 -0.10 -8.23 -1.99
N LEU A 443 0.37 -6.98 -1.96
CA LEU A 443 1.56 -6.59 -2.70
C LEU A 443 2.77 -7.38 -2.19
N ALA A 444 3.60 -7.91 -3.07
CA ALA A 444 4.89 -8.49 -2.70
C ALA A 444 5.95 -7.38 -2.60
N VAL A 445 6.81 -7.47 -1.60
CA VAL A 445 7.92 -6.53 -1.38
C VAL A 445 9.22 -7.29 -1.40
N THR A 446 9.99 -7.12 -2.48
CA THR A 446 11.27 -7.81 -2.70
C THR A 446 12.42 -6.81 -2.58
N PRO A 447 13.36 -7.00 -1.64
CA PRO A 447 14.52 -6.13 -1.54
C PRO A 447 15.37 -6.15 -2.82
N LEU A 448 15.83 -5.00 -3.31
CA LEU A 448 16.75 -4.92 -4.46
C LEU A 448 18.00 -5.80 -4.27
N ALA A 449 18.51 -5.88 -3.05
CA ALA A 449 19.66 -6.73 -2.71
C ALA A 449 19.42 -8.22 -2.98
N ALA A 450 18.17 -8.69 -2.97
CA ALA A 450 17.84 -10.08 -3.29
C ALA A 450 18.08 -10.41 -4.78
N LEU A 451 18.04 -9.39 -5.65
CA LEU A 451 18.36 -9.52 -7.08
C LEU A 451 19.82 -9.19 -7.40
N GLY A 452 20.68 -8.99 -6.38
CA GLY A 452 22.06 -8.56 -6.59
C GLY A 452 22.21 -7.11 -7.05
N LEU A 453 21.12 -6.36 -7.05
CA LEU A 453 21.10 -4.95 -7.43
C LEU A 453 21.70 -4.12 -6.29
N SER A 454 22.76 -3.37 -6.60
CA SER A 454 23.40 -2.44 -5.68
C SER A 454 23.53 -1.08 -6.36
N ALA A 455 23.42 -0.01 -5.57
CA ALA A 455 23.91 1.27 -6.03
C ALA A 455 25.45 1.29 -5.90
N ASP A 456 26.16 1.84 -6.88
CA ASP A 456 27.61 2.02 -6.83
C ASP A 456 27.95 3.22 -5.94
N PHE A 457 28.82 3.02 -4.94
CA PHE A 457 29.20 4.09 -4.02
C PHE A 457 30.70 4.13 -3.74
N GLU A 458 31.26 5.33 -3.61
CA GLU A 458 32.62 5.61 -3.15
C GLU A 458 32.55 6.31 -1.78
N VAL A 459 33.41 5.93 -0.79
CA VAL A 459 33.29 6.44 0.58
C VAL A 459 34.30 7.53 0.91
N GLN A 460 33.83 8.61 1.49
CA GLN A 460 34.63 9.54 2.26
C GLN A 460 34.32 9.41 3.78
N PRO A 461 35.33 9.26 4.67
CA PRO A 461 35.09 9.12 6.13
C PRO A 461 34.32 10.27 6.76
N GLY A 462 34.34 11.46 6.12
CA GLY A 462 33.56 12.63 6.51
C GLY A 462 32.06 12.39 6.36
N THR A 463 31.63 11.80 5.25
CA THR A 463 30.23 11.54 4.95
C THR A 463 29.63 10.47 5.85
N LEU A 464 30.43 9.47 6.29
CA LEU A 464 29.99 8.49 7.30
C LEU A 464 29.65 9.14 8.65
N ARG A 465 30.40 10.15 9.06
CA ARG A 465 30.10 10.90 10.29
C ARG A 465 28.85 11.76 10.14
N GLU A 466 28.67 12.41 9.00
CA GLU A 466 27.48 13.18 8.71
C GLU A 466 26.24 12.27 8.73
N ALA A 467 26.32 11.09 8.10
CA ALA A 467 25.26 10.09 8.14
C ALA A 467 25.00 9.57 9.56
N SER A 468 26.05 9.30 10.36
CA SER A 468 25.90 8.95 11.77
C SER A 468 25.11 10.02 12.53
N HIS A 469 25.54 11.28 12.45
CA HIS A 469 24.85 12.40 13.10
C HIS A 469 23.41 12.60 12.59
N ALA A 470 23.14 12.32 11.31
CA ALA A 470 21.80 12.38 10.75
C ALA A 470 20.85 11.35 11.38
N LEU A 471 21.38 10.20 11.86
CA LEU A 471 20.61 9.14 12.53
C LEU A 471 20.34 9.40 14.02
N ASP A 472 21.05 10.32 14.67
CA ASP A 472 20.85 10.61 16.09
C ASP A 472 19.45 11.16 16.39
N LYS A 473 18.95 12.07 15.54
CA LYS A 473 17.63 12.67 15.71
C LYS A 473 16.49 11.67 15.50
N PRO A 474 16.46 10.86 14.41
CA PRO A 474 15.48 9.80 14.22
C PRO A 474 15.40 8.81 15.39
N SER A 475 16.55 8.39 15.95
CA SER A 475 16.57 7.52 17.12
C SER A 475 15.79 8.15 18.29
N GLY A 476 16.04 9.43 18.59
CA GLY A 476 15.32 10.18 19.61
C GLY A 476 13.82 10.31 19.32
N GLN A 477 13.45 10.58 18.07
CA GLN A 477 12.05 10.68 17.65
C GLN A 477 11.30 9.36 17.83
N LEU A 478 11.87 8.22 17.41
CA LEU A 478 11.28 6.90 17.60
C LEU A 478 11.09 6.56 19.08
N SER A 479 12.04 6.94 19.94
CA SER A 479 11.91 6.76 21.39
C SER A 479 10.79 7.60 21.98
N ALA A 480 10.66 8.86 21.56
CA ALA A 480 9.57 9.75 21.98
C ALA A 480 8.22 9.22 21.49
N ALA A 481 8.12 8.84 20.22
CA ALA A 481 6.93 8.23 19.62
C ALA A 481 6.49 6.98 20.38
N SER A 482 7.41 6.06 20.71
CA SER A 482 7.14 4.89 21.56
C SER A 482 6.50 5.27 22.89
N SER A 483 7.03 6.30 23.53
CA SER A 483 6.52 6.75 24.85
C SER A 483 5.13 7.38 24.73
N THR A 484 4.90 8.18 23.69
CA THR A 484 3.60 8.82 23.40
C THR A 484 2.54 7.76 23.09
N VAL A 485 2.82 6.83 22.17
CA VAL A 485 1.91 5.72 21.82
C VAL A 485 1.54 4.89 23.04
N ARG A 486 2.51 4.60 23.91
CA ARG A 486 2.25 3.89 25.17
C ARG A 486 1.34 4.66 26.12
N GLY A 487 1.35 5.98 26.05
CA GLY A 487 0.50 6.89 26.84
C GLY A 487 -0.94 6.93 26.38
N VAL A 488 -1.23 6.62 25.12
CA VAL A 488 -2.60 6.61 24.58
C VAL A 488 -3.41 5.52 25.28
N ARG A 489 -4.59 5.90 25.77
CA ARG A 489 -5.52 5.00 26.46
C ARG A 489 -6.89 5.13 25.82
N VAL A 490 -7.51 4.01 25.57
CA VAL A 490 -8.91 3.88 25.18
C VAL A 490 -9.52 2.83 26.07
N GLU A 491 -10.48 3.22 26.88
CA GLU A 491 -11.16 2.33 27.80
C GLU A 491 -12.53 1.92 27.23
N ALA A 492 -13.02 0.77 27.64
CA ALA A 492 -14.37 0.35 27.24
C ALA A 492 -15.44 1.37 27.67
N ALA A 493 -15.21 2.08 28.78
CA ALA A 493 -16.10 3.13 29.28
C ALA A 493 -16.23 4.31 28.31
N ASP A 494 -15.18 4.63 27.54
CA ASP A 494 -15.20 5.73 26.56
C ASP A 494 -16.18 5.45 25.39
N LEU A 495 -16.51 4.18 25.18
CA LEU A 495 -17.39 3.69 24.13
C LEU A 495 -18.85 3.49 24.57
N GLY A 496 -19.13 3.73 25.86
CA GLY A 496 -20.44 3.44 26.47
C GLY A 496 -20.61 1.96 26.87
N GLU A 497 -21.68 1.68 27.59
CA GLU A 497 -21.99 0.32 28.05
C GLU A 497 -22.75 -0.48 26.95
N VAL A 498 -22.04 -0.80 25.84
CA VAL A 498 -22.58 -1.51 24.70
C VAL A 498 -21.79 -2.80 24.40
N PRO A 499 -22.40 -3.82 23.74
CA PRO A 499 -21.65 -4.99 23.27
C PRO A 499 -20.49 -4.55 22.37
N GLY A 500 -19.35 -5.26 22.42
CA GLY A 500 -18.18 -4.94 21.58
C GLY A 500 -17.24 -3.86 22.13
N ALA A 501 -17.67 -2.99 23.04
CA ALA A 501 -16.82 -1.92 23.62
C ALA A 501 -15.51 -2.45 24.20
N ALA A 502 -15.59 -3.50 25.03
CA ALA A 502 -14.40 -4.13 25.62
C ALA A 502 -13.49 -4.81 24.58
N VAL A 503 -14.07 -5.42 23.54
CA VAL A 503 -13.32 -6.07 22.45
C VAL A 503 -12.54 -5.04 21.66
N PHE A 504 -13.19 -3.93 21.29
CA PHE A 504 -12.54 -2.81 20.60
C PHE A 504 -11.41 -2.19 21.43
N ALA A 505 -11.67 -1.81 22.68
CA ALA A 505 -10.67 -1.22 23.56
C ALA A 505 -9.45 -2.14 23.77
N ALA A 506 -9.68 -3.46 23.91
CA ALA A 506 -8.61 -4.44 24.00
C ALA A 506 -7.80 -4.54 22.70
N ALA A 507 -8.45 -4.53 21.53
CA ALA A 507 -7.77 -4.58 20.23
C ALA A 507 -6.87 -3.34 20.02
N VAL A 508 -7.39 -2.14 20.28
CA VAL A 508 -6.60 -0.90 20.22
C VAL A 508 -5.40 -0.97 21.17
N THR A 509 -5.61 -1.37 22.43
CA THR A 509 -4.55 -1.47 23.44
C THR A 509 -3.45 -2.45 23.00
N THR A 510 -3.82 -3.59 22.46
CA THR A 510 -2.87 -4.62 21.97
C THR A 510 -2.05 -4.08 20.82
N LEU A 511 -2.68 -3.47 19.80
CA LEU A 511 -2.00 -2.88 18.65
C LEU A 511 -1.02 -1.77 19.07
N LEU A 512 -1.48 -0.83 19.90
CA LEU A 512 -0.63 0.27 20.38
C LEU A 512 0.53 -0.23 21.26
N GLY A 513 0.31 -1.28 22.05
CA GLY A 513 1.36 -1.94 22.81
C GLY A 513 2.45 -2.51 21.91
N ALA A 514 2.06 -3.28 20.89
CA ALA A 514 2.99 -3.87 19.91
C ALA A 514 3.74 -2.78 19.12
N ALA A 515 3.03 -1.74 18.65
CA ALA A 515 3.64 -0.61 17.96
C ALA A 515 4.65 0.14 18.84
N SER A 516 4.32 0.41 20.12
CA SER A 516 5.25 1.04 21.06
C SER A 516 6.52 0.22 21.27
N ASP A 517 6.41 -1.11 21.42
CA ASP A 517 7.57 -1.97 21.62
C ASP A 517 8.43 -2.09 20.35
N SER A 518 7.81 -2.13 19.18
CA SER A 518 8.49 -2.10 17.89
C SER A 518 9.23 -0.76 17.67
N LEU A 519 8.60 0.38 17.94
CA LEU A 519 9.23 1.71 17.87
C LEU A 519 10.45 1.81 18.79
N ARG A 520 10.38 1.26 19.99
CA ARG A 520 11.50 1.22 20.92
C ARG A 520 12.65 0.37 20.37
N SER A 521 12.34 -0.76 19.77
CA SER A 521 13.33 -1.62 19.12
C SER A 521 13.96 -0.93 17.92
N GLY A 522 13.15 -0.23 17.09
CA GLY A 522 13.61 0.60 15.99
C GLY A 522 14.54 1.72 16.44
N SER A 523 14.20 2.45 17.51
CA SER A 523 15.06 3.48 18.10
C SER A 523 16.45 2.94 18.44
N LYS A 524 16.52 1.79 19.10
CA LYS A 524 17.80 1.14 19.45
C LYS A 524 18.58 0.71 18.20
N ALA A 525 17.87 0.22 17.18
CA ALA A 525 18.50 -0.22 15.95
C ALA A 525 19.07 0.96 15.12
N VAL A 526 18.38 2.11 15.12
CA VAL A 526 18.88 3.35 14.50
C VAL A 526 20.11 3.88 15.25
N ALA A 527 20.08 3.87 16.60
CA ALA A 527 21.24 4.27 17.42
C ALA A 527 22.46 3.38 17.14
N LEU A 528 22.26 2.05 17.07
CA LEU A 528 23.34 1.11 16.75
C LEU A 528 23.90 1.35 15.33
N ALA A 529 23.06 1.68 14.36
CA ALA A 529 23.51 2.03 13.00
C ALA A 529 24.36 3.30 13.02
N SER A 530 23.97 4.33 13.79
CA SER A 530 24.75 5.55 14.01
C SER A 530 26.13 5.23 14.60
N ASP A 531 26.20 4.43 15.68
CA ASP A 531 27.44 4.03 16.32
C ASP A 531 28.37 3.27 15.35
N ASN A 532 27.83 2.32 14.58
CA ASN A 532 28.58 1.54 13.60
C ASN A 532 29.18 2.41 12.49
N LEU A 533 28.47 3.43 12.01
CA LEU A 533 28.98 4.41 11.04
C LEU A 533 30.15 5.21 11.61
N MET A 534 30.03 5.66 12.85
CA MET A 534 31.08 6.40 13.53
C MET A 534 32.36 5.56 13.71
N ASP A 535 32.20 4.30 14.07
CA ASP A 535 33.32 3.35 14.22
C ASP A 535 33.94 3.04 12.87
N SER A 536 33.15 2.82 11.82
CA SER A 536 33.64 2.66 10.45
C SER A 536 34.43 3.88 9.97
N ALA A 537 33.94 5.10 10.21
CA ALA A 537 34.64 6.33 9.86
C ALA A 537 36.02 6.45 10.55
N ARG A 538 36.12 6.03 11.80
CA ARG A 538 37.38 5.99 12.56
C ARG A 538 38.35 4.95 12.01
N ASP A 539 37.86 3.76 11.65
CA ASP A 539 38.68 2.67 11.12
C ASP A 539 39.22 3.00 9.74
N TYR A 540 38.41 3.60 8.84
CA TYR A 540 38.87 4.07 7.54
C TYR A 540 39.98 5.13 7.70
N GLN A 541 39.79 6.13 8.56
CA GLN A 541 40.84 7.16 8.80
C GLN A 541 42.14 6.57 9.33
N ARG A 542 42.05 5.59 10.21
CA ARG A 542 43.23 4.90 10.74
C ARG A 542 43.96 4.15 9.64
N THR A 543 43.22 3.45 8.78
CA THR A 543 43.78 2.69 7.65
C THR A 543 44.42 3.61 6.63
N ASP A 544 43.75 4.69 6.23
CA ASP A 544 44.28 5.70 5.31
C ASP A 544 45.54 6.36 5.89
N GLY A 545 45.58 6.63 7.18
CA GLY A 545 46.74 7.15 7.88
C GLY A 545 47.94 6.22 7.83
N VAL A 546 47.72 4.90 7.99
CA VAL A 546 48.76 3.89 7.90
C VAL A 546 49.25 3.71 6.47
N VAL A 547 48.34 3.62 5.49
CA VAL A 547 48.65 3.48 4.07
C VAL A 547 49.37 4.74 3.55
N GLY A 548 48.83 5.92 3.85
CA GLY A 548 49.47 7.19 3.47
C GLY A 548 50.84 7.40 4.14
N GLY A 549 51.04 6.85 5.34
CA GLY A 549 52.35 6.81 6.01
C GLY A 549 53.35 5.88 5.31
N ALA A 550 52.88 4.72 4.88
CA ALA A 550 53.68 3.75 4.14
C ALA A 550 54.12 4.27 2.77
N PHE A 551 53.22 4.95 2.04
CA PHE A 551 53.54 5.60 0.74
C PHE A 551 54.48 6.79 0.90
N ARG A 552 54.39 7.59 1.96
CA ARG A 552 55.36 8.70 2.24
C ARG A 552 56.75 8.18 2.61
N GLY A 553 56.87 6.98 3.15
CA GLY A 553 58.16 6.31 3.41
C GLY A 553 58.83 5.71 2.17
N LEU A 554 58.11 5.66 1.03
CA LEU A 554 58.62 5.15 -0.26
C LEU A 554 59.07 6.26 -1.22
N THR A 555 58.90 7.52 -0.89
CA THR A 555 59.48 8.63 -1.65
C THR A 555 60.93 8.83 -1.24
N PRO A 556 61.90 8.78 -2.19
CA PRO A 556 63.33 8.89 -1.93
C PRO A 556 63.74 10.28 -1.48
#